data_711323ba0fa49bea7a5a28b1f716904d
#
_entry.id   711323ba0fa49bea7a5a28b1f716904d
#
_cell.length_a   1.000
_cell.length_b   1.000
_cell.length_c   1.000
_cell.angle_alpha   90.00
_cell.angle_beta   90.00
_cell.angle_gamma   90.00
#
_symmetry.space_group_name_H-M   'P 1'
#
loop_
_entity.id
_entity.type
_entity.pdbx_description
1 polymer ?
#
loop_
_entity_poly.entity_id
_entity_poly.type
_entity_poly.pdbx_seq_one_letter_code
_entity_poly.pdbx_strand_id
1 'polypeptide(L)'
;MSINDDLDSAIKALAQWPGIRGCALVEASSGMVWTAHGELAGHVSLWEAASDHWRLQSRHAAHFDPLGRFVAVALYHTEGLVALFRCTADADVLFIAVGRHRAVDWSTLQRLARQVGTLVAVHR
;
A
#
# COMPACT_ATOMS: atom_id res chain seq x y z
N MET A 1 3.63 18.55 0.39
CA MET A 1 4.29 17.94 1.56
C MET A 1 5.52 17.18 1.10
N SER A 2 6.65 17.44 1.72
CA SER A 2 7.86 16.68 1.42
C SER A 2 7.84 15.37 2.20
N ILE A 3 8.34 14.31 1.57
CA ILE A 3 8.47 13.02 2.22
C ILE A 3 9.85 12.91 2.86
N ASN A 4 9.92 12.21 3.98
CA ASN A 4 11.19 11.93 4.63
C ASN A 4 12.05 11.02 3.75
N ASP A 5 13.34 11.30 3.65
CA ASP A 5 14.27 10.51 2.82
C ASP A 5 14.32 9.05 3.23
N ASP A 6 14.18 8.75 4.52
CA ASP A 6 14.16 7.37 5.00
C ASP A 6 12.95 6.60 4.50
N LEU A 7 11.78 7.25 4.46
CA LEU A 7 10.56 6.64 3.91
C LEU A 7 10.72 6.41 2.41
N ASP A 8 11.22 7.40 1.69
CA ASP A 8 11.43 7.27 0.24
C ASP A 8 12.41 6.14 -0.08
N SER A 9 13.51 6.07 0.64
CA SER A 9 14.52 5.01 0.47
C SER A 9 13.95 3.64 0.78
N ALA A 10 13.12 3.53 1.82
CA ALA A 10 12.49 2.27 2.19
C ALA A 10 11.56 1.78 1.07
N ILE A 11 10.74 2.66 0.51
CA ILE A 11 9.85 2.28 -0.59
C ILE A 11 10.64 1.90 -1.83
N LYS A 12 11.71 2.61 -2.12
CA LYS A 12 12.60 2.28 -3.23
C LYS A 12 13.21 0.89 -3.07
N ALA A 13 13.66 0.54 -1.87
CA ALA A 13 14.23 -0.76 -1.58
C ALA A 13 13.18 -1.89 -1.72
N LEU A 14 11.96 -1.65 -1.23
CA LEU A 14 10.88 -2.62 -1.34
C LEU A 14 10.46 -2.86 -2.79
N ALA A 15 10.52 -1.82 -3.62
CA ALA A 15 10.19 -1.94 -5.04
C ALA A 15 11.14 -2.87 -5.80
N GLN A 16 12.32 -3.14 -5.23
CA GLN A 16 13.30 -4.06 -5.83
C GLN A 16 13.14 -5.49 -5.33
N TRP A 17 12.22 -5.74 -4.41
CA TRP A 17 11.96 -7.09 -3.91
C TRP A 17 11.48 -7.99 -5.06
N PRO A 18 11.97 -9.24 -5.14
CA PRO A 18 11.59 -10.14 -6.23
C PRO A 18 10.08 -10.30 -6.34
N GLY A 19 9.55 -10.11 -7.53
CA GLY A 19 8.12 -10.22 -7.80
C GLY A 19 7.34 -8.93 -7.62
N ILE A 20 7.93 -7.88 -7.06
CA ILE A 20 7.27 -6.58 -6.91
C ILE A 20 7.46 -5.77 -8.19
N ARG A 21 6.36 -5.26 -8.76
CA ARG A 21 6.39 -4.40 -9.94
C ARG A 21 6.33 -2.93 -9.58
N GLY A 22 5.94 -2.62 -8.37
CA GLY A 22 5.92 -1.25 -7.89
C GLY A 22 5.33 -1.18 -6.50
N CYS A 23 5.68 -0.14 -5.77
CA CYS A 23 5.05 0.16 -4.49
C CYS A 23 5.05 1.66 -4.25
N ALA A 24 4.13 2.09 -3.36
CA ALA A 24 3.89 3.50 -3.13
C ALA A 24 3.39 3.74 -1.71
N LEU A 25 3.60 4.96 -1.23
CA LEU A 25 2.87 5.52 -0.10
C LEU A 25 1.89 6.53 -0.65
N VAL A 26 0.62 6.39 -0.26
CA VAL A 26 -0.46 7.18 -0.79
C VAL A 26 -1.34 7.67 0.36
N GLU A 27 -1.76 8.92 0.30
CA GLU A 27 -2.71 9.45 1.26
C GLU A 27 -4.08 8.83 1.01
N ALA A 28 -4.65 8.18 2.02
CA ALA A 28 -5.88 7.40 1.85
C ALA A 28 -7.08 8.27 1.48
N SER A 29 -7.20 9.44 2.09
CA SER A 29 -8.38 10.31 1.91
C SER A 29 -8.41 10.99 0.55
N SER A 30 -7.26 11.34 -0.02
CA SER A 30 -7.17 12.13 -1.26
C SER A 30 -6.68 11.35 -2.47
N GLY A 31 -5.97 10.24 -2.24
CA GLY A 31 -5.29 9.53 -3.31
C GLY A 31 -3.96 10.15 -3.73
N MET A 32 -3.50 11.18 -2.99
CA MET A 32 -2.24 11.84 -3.31
C MET A 32 -1.06 10.88 -3.08
N VAL A 33 -0.22 10.72 -4.09
CA VAL A 33 0.96 9.87 -4.00
C VAL A 33 2.08 10.63 -3.32
N TRP A 34 2.58 10.10 -2.20
CA TRP A 34 3.74 10.68 -1.49
C TRP A 34 5.03 10.26 -2.17
N THR A 35 5.16 8.99 -2.50
CA THR A 35 6.29 8.43 -3.21
C THR A 35 5.88 7.13 -3.88
N ALA A 36 6.51 6.81 -5.02
CA ALA A 36 6.28 5.55 -5.73
C ALA A 36 7.59 5.14 -6.40
N HIS A 37 7.87 3.84 -6.37
CA HIS A 37 9.07 3.27 -6.99
C HIS A 37 8.74 1.96 -7.69
N GLY A 38 9.62 1.52 -8.58
CA GLY A 38 9.47 0.32 -9.39
C GLY A 38 9.02 0.64 -10.82
N GLU A 39 8.82 -0.39 -11.63
CA GLU A 39 8.47 -0.21 -13.04
C GLU A 39 7.12 0.48 -13.23
N LEU A 40 6.22 0.37 -12.25
CA LEU A 40 4.89 0.98 -12.32
C LEU A 40 4.79 2.33 -11.62
N ALA A 41 5.91 2.89 -11.14
CA ALA A 41 5.90 4.13 -10.37
C ALA A 41 5.20 5.28 -11.09
N GLY A 42 5.37 5.39 -12.42
CA GLY A 42 4.78 6.46 -13.22
C GLY A 42 3.31 6.29 -13.55
N HIS A 43 2.70 5.17 -13.17
CA HIS A 43 1.28 4.91 -13.44
C HIS A 43 0.41 5.54 -12.34
N VAL A 44 0.34 6.86 -12.30
CA VAL A 44 -0.36 7.60 -11.24
C VAL A 44 -1.82 7.17 -11.10
N SER A 45 -2.49 6.93 -12.21
CA SER A 45 -3.88 6.49 -12.19
C SER A 45 -4.09 5.16 -11.47
N LEU A 46 -3.08 4.27 -11.51
CA LEU A 46 -3.14 3.01 -10.77
C LEU A 46 -3.19 3.26 -9.27
N TRP A 47 -2.32 4.13 -8.76
CA TRP A 47 -2.26 4.44 -7.34
C TRP A 47 -3.53 5.15 -6.86
N GLU A 48 -4.05 6.06 -7.67
CA GLU A 48 -5.31 6.75 -7.37
C GLU A 48 -6.48 5.77 -7.33
N ALA A 49 -6.59 4.89 -8.32
CA ALA A 49 -7.65 3.89 -8.36
C ALA A 49 -7.57 2.92 -7.19
N ALA A 50 -6.35 2.51 -6.82
CA ALA A 50 -6.15 1.64 -5.67
C ALA A 50 -6.67 2.30 -4.38
N SER A 51 -6.36 3.58 -4.18
CA SER A 51 -6.85 4.30 -3.00
C SER A 51 -8.38 4.45 -3.00
N ASP A 52 -9.02 4.54 -4.17
CA ASP A 52 -10.48 4.53 -4.27
C ASP A 52 -11.07 3.22 -3.73
N HIS A 53 -10.44 2.10 -4.02
CA HIS A 53 -10.88 0.81 -3.48
C HIS A 53 -10.78 0.79 -1.96
N TRP A 54 -9.73 1.37 -1.40
CA TRP A 54 -9.60 1.48 0.05
C TRP A 54 -10.76 2.29 0.65
N ARG A 55 -11.07 3.44 0.05
CA ARG A 55 -12.17 4.31 0.52
C ARG A 55 -13.51 3.61 0.43
N LEU A 56 -13.75 2.86 -0.66
CA LEU A 56 -14.98 2.09 -0.82
C LEU A 56 -15.12 1.06 0.30
N GLN A 57 -14.08 0.28 0.56
CA GLN A 57 -14.11 -0.73 1.61
C GLN A 57 -14.29 -0.08 2.99
N SER A 58 -13.63 1.06 3.22
CA SER A 58 -13.76 1.77 4.49
C SER A 58 -15.19 2.22 4.76
N ARG A 59 -15.92 2.66 3.73
CA ARG A 59 -17.32 3.07 3.88
C ARG A 59 -18.23 1.90 4.27
N HIS A 60 -17.85 0.69 3.92
CA HIS A 60 -18.64 -0.52 4.21
C HIS A 60 -18.12 -1.29 5.40
N ALA A 61 -17.05 -0.83 6.05
CA ALA A 61 -16.37 -1.59 7.08
C ALA A 61 -17.29 -2.00 8.24
N ALA A 62 -18.24 -1.13 8.62
CA ALA A 62 -19.15 -1.43 9.72
C ALA A 62 -20.01 -2.68 9.47
N HIS A 63 -20.31 -2.98 8.21
CA HIS A 63 -21.09 -4.19 7.87
C HIS A 63 -20.31 -5.48 8.11
N PHE A 64 -19.00 -5.38 8.31
CA PHE A 64 -18.11 -6.51 8.53
C PHE A 64 -17.54 -6.55 9.94
N ASP A 65 -18.15 -5.80 10.88
CA ASP A 65 -17.72 -5.75 12.27
C ASP A 65 -17.49 -7.13 12.91
N PRO A 66 -18.34 -8.15 12.63
CA PRO A 66 -18.09 -9.48 13.20
C PRO A 66 -16.75 -10.09 12.82
N LEU A 67 -16.09 -9.59 11.77
CA LEU A 67 -14.78 -10.05 11.33
C LEU A 67 -13.63 -9.29 11.96
N GLY A 68 -13.92 -8.28 12.79
CA GLY A 68 -12.90 -7.47 13.42
C GLY A 68 -12.54 -6.24 12.60
N ARG A 69 -11.37 -5.67 12.86
CA ARG A 69 -10.94 -4.42 12.23
C ARG A 69 -10.51 -4.64 10.78
N PHE A 70 -10.90 -3.70 9.90
CA PHE A 70 -10.46 -3.69 8.52
C PHE A 70 -8.98 -3.30 8.43
N VAL A 71 -8.15 -4.15 7.82
CA VAL A 71 -6.69 -3.95 7.82
C VAL A 71 -6.05 -3.95 6.43
N ALA A 72 -6.67 -4.58 5.43
CA ALA A 72 -6.04 -4.71 4.11
C ALA A 72 -7.04 -5.02 3.02
N VAL A 73 -6.68 -4.69 1.78
CA VAL A 73 -7.42 -5.05 0.57
C VAL A 73 -6.48 -5.75 -0.39
N ALA A 74 -6.95 -6.82 -1.01
CA ALA A 74 -6.23 -7.50 -2.09
C ALA A 74 -7.11 -7.53 -3.33
N LEU A 75 -6.56 -7.07 -4.46
CA LEU A 75 -7.24 -7.09 -5.75
C LEU A 75 -6.45 -8.01 -6.68
N TYR A 76 -7.05 -9.17 -7.00
CA TYR A 76 -6.40 -10.17 -7.84
C TYR A 76 -6.77 -9.95 -9.31
N HIS A 77 -5.74 -9.93 -10.14
CA HIS A 77 -5.87 -9.87 -11.59
C HIS A 77 -5.19 -11.10 -12.20
N THR A 78 -5.41 -11.34 -13.48
CA THR A 78 -4.85 -12.52 -14.15
C THR A 78 -3.32 -12.50 -14.15
N GLU A 79 -2.72 -11.32 -14.21
CA GLU A 79 -1.27 -11.16 -14.30
C GLU A 79 -0.63 -10.60 -13.04
N GLY A 80 -1.43 -10.26 -12.03
CA GLY A 80 -0.87 -9.63 -10.84
C GLY A 80 -1.86 -9.39 -9.73
N LEU A 81 -1.34 -8.78 -8.67
CA LEU A 81 -2.06 -8.54 -7.43
C LEU A 81 -1.75 -7.12 -6.96
N VAL A 82 -2.78 -6.38 -6.58
CA VAL A 82 -2.61 -5.11 -5.88
C VAL A 82 -3.00 -5.32 -4.42
N ALA A 83 -2.08 -5.01 -3.51
CA ALA A 83 -2.31 -5.13 -2.07
C ALA A 83 -2.21 -3.76 -1.42
N LEU A 84 -3.21 -3.43 -0.60
CA LEU A 84 -3.29 -2.16 0.11
C LEU A 84 -3.30 -2.42 1.60
N PHE A 85 -2.44 -1.73 2.32
CA PHE A 85 -2.34 -1.85 3.77
C PHE A 85 -2.36 -0.48 4.41
N ARG A 86 -3.10 -0.34 5.52
CA ARG A 86 -2.98 0.87 6.34
C ARG A 86 -1.63 0.82 7.05
N CYS A 87 -0.86 1.91 6.96
CA CYS A 87 0.47 1.96 7.57
C CYS A 87 0.39 1.95 9.09
N THR A 88 -0.48 2.79 9.65
CA THR A 88 -0.75 2.82 11.10
C THR A 88 -2.23 3.02 11.34
N ALA A 89 -2.69 2.69 12.55
CA ALA A 89 -4.12 2.77 12.87
C ALA A 89 -4.67 4.20 12.80
N ASP A 90 -3.82 5.19 13.04
CA ASP A 90 -4.23 6.61 13.13
C ASP A 90 -3.66 7.47 12.01
N ALA A 91 -2.89 6.90 11.08
CA ALA A 91 -2.33 7.65 9.96
C ALA A 91 -3.21 7.49 8.72
N ASP A 92 -3.36 8.58 7.97
CA ASP A 92 -4.09 8.59 6.70
C ASP A 92 -3.15 8.22 5.55
N VAL A 93 -2.39 7.13 5.74
CA VAL A 93 -1.36 6.70 4.79
C VAL A 93 -1.51 5.22 4.49
N LEU A 94 -1.53 4.90 3.21
CA LEU A 94 -1.56 3.52 2.71
C LEU A 94 -0.21 3.13 2.14
N PHE A 95 0.21 1.91 2.41
CA PHE A 95 1.26 1.24 1.64
C PHE A 95 0.56 0.39 0.57
N ILE A 96 0.92 0.62 -0.70
CA ILE A 96 0.36 -0.12 -1.82
C ILE A 96 1.49 -0.84 -2.53
N ALA A 97 1.31 -2.14 -2.74
CA ALA A 97 2.29 -2.96 -3.46
C ALA A 97 1.60 -3.67 -4.62
N VAL A 98 2.25 -3.69 -5.77
CA VAL A 98 1.81 -4.44 -6.93
C VAL A 98 2.81 -5.56 -7.18
N GLY A 99 2.32 -6.80 -7.15
CA GLY A 99 3.14 -7.98 -7.35
C GLY A 99 2.74 -8.74 -8.59
N ARG A 100 3.67 -9.54 -9.13
CA ARG A 100 3.39 -10.49 -10.20
C ARG A 100 2.58 -11.64 -9.64
N HIS A 101 1.68 -12.17 -10.43
CA HIS A 101 0.84 -13.30 -10.03
C HIS A 101 1.71 -14.47 -9.53
N ARG A 102 1.42 -14.95 -8.32
CA ARG A 102 2.10 -16.09 -7.66
C ARG A 102 3.58 -15.86 -7.34
N ALA A 103 4.12 -14.67 -7.60
CA ALA A 103 5.54 -14.40 -7.35
C ALA A 103 5.80 -13.85 -5.94
N VAL A 104 4.78 -13.28 -5.30
CA VAL A 104 4.90 -12.71 -3.96
C VAL A 104 3.77 -13.25 -3.11
N ASP A 105 4.10 -13.79 -1.92
CA ASP A 105 3.07 -14.30 -1.02
C ASP A 105 2.54 -13.22 -0.09
N TRP A 106 1.35 -13.48 0.45
CA TRP A 106 0.65 -12.53 1.32
C TRP A 106 1.43 -12.24 2.62
N SER A 107 2.04 -13.28 3.20
CA SER A 107 2.79 -13.13 4.44
C SER A 107 3.96 -12.17 4.29
N THR A 108 4.66 -12.25 3.16
CA THR A 108 5.75 -11.35 2.85
C THR A 108 5.24 -9.91 2.73
N LEU A 109 4.14 -9.70 1.99
CA LEU A 109 3.55 -8.38 1.83
C LEU A 109 3.12 -7.78 3.16
N GLN A 110 2.50 -8.59 4.03
CA GLN A 110 2.10 -8.12 5.36
C GLN A 110 3.30 -7.70 6.21
N ARG A 111 4.38 -8.47 6.16
CA ARG A 111 5.60 -8.15 6.90
C ARG A 111 6.22 -6.85 6.41
N LEU A 112 6.29 -6.66 5.10
CA LEU A 112 6.81 -5.42 4.51
C LEU A 112 5.95 -4.23 4.89
N ALA A 113 4.64 -4.40 4.89
CA ALA A 113 3.70 -3.35 5.30
C ALA A 113 3.92 -2.92 6.75
N ARG A 114 4.19 -3.88 7.65
CA ARG A 114 4.48 -3.55 9.05
C ARG A 114 5.78 -2.76 9.19
N GLN A 115 6.80 -3.11 8.42
CA GLN A 115 8.07 -2.37 8.43
C GLN A 115 7.85 -0.92 7.99
N VAL A 116 7.09 -0.72 6.92
CA VAL A 116 6.75 0.61 6.43
C VAL A 116 5.94 1.36 7.48
N GLY A 117 4.98 0.70 8.10
CA GLY A 117 4.14 1.30 9.14
C GLY A 117 4.97 1.82 10.32
N THR A 118 5.98 1.06 10.74
CA THR A 118 6.89 1.49 11.80
C THR A 118 7.64 2.77 11.42
N LEU A 119 8.13 2.85 10.17
CA LEU A 119 8.81 4.04 9.69
C LEU A 119 7.88 5.25 9.61
N VAL A 120 6.66 5.05 9.13
CA VAL A 120 5.66 6.13 9.05
C VAL A 120 5.35 6.66 10.44
N ALA A 121 5.20 5.79 11.43
CA ALA A 121 4.90 6.19 12.81
C ALA A 121 6.02 7.04 13.41
N VAL A 122 7.28 6.72 13.08
CA VAL A 122 8.45 7.46 13.58
C VAL A 122 8.57 8.84 12.92
N HIS A 123 8.21 8.95 11.64
CA HIS A 123 8.47 10.16 10.83
C HIS A 123 7.23 11.01 10.57
N ARG A 124 6.17 10.76 11.27
CA ARG A 124 4.94 11.55 11.16
C ARG A 124 5.08 12.94 11.75
#